data_0bb15a2dc28740a0518e6299335c4b05
#
_entry.id   0bb15a2dc28740a0518e6299335c4b05
#
_cell.length_a   1.000
_cell.length_b   1.000
_cell.length_c   1.000
_cell.angle_alpha   90.00
_cell.angle_beta   90.00
_cell.angle_gamma   90.00
#
_symmetry.space_group_name_H-M   'P 1'
#
loop_
_entity.id
_entity.type
_entity.pdbx_description
1 polymer ?
#
loop_
_entity_poly.entity_id
_entity_poly.type
_entity_poly.pdbx_seq_one_letter_code
_entity_poly.pdbx_strand_id
1 'polypeptide(L)'
;YDHVGGADHLRSGDDAPLPTELIAQEDFATWRADNERLEAFRSRNAAFAWIDAIVAAMEHARSQGAGEMAQARPEPTTTFVERMELDIGGRRMELISTPGGETFDSLVVWLPDERTLFTGNLTGPLFGHVPNLVTIRGDRYRDALTHIDSLEVILDLAPERILTGHFDPIEGADLIAGEVTAMQDAMRWVHDRTVDGMNAGVDVHTLMREVSVPGHLDVGEGYGRTSWNVRAIWENYAGWFHHRSTTELYGVAASEVAPDIVAAAGAEALLESARRRLDAGEAVAALHLTDVILEAEPEHGAARRLAAEATRTLQGESDNFWESAWLRRSIDKLGG
;
A
#
# COMPACT_ATOMS: atom_id res chain seq x y z
N TYR A 1 7.12 4.82 9.91
CA TYR A 1 8.57 4.57 9.91
C TYR A 1 9.31 5.59 9.04
N ASP A 2 8.94 5.73 7.77
CA ASP A 2 9.54 6.67 6.81
C ASP A 2 9.10 8.13 7.01
N HIS A 3 8.13 8.40 7.88
CA HIS A 3 7.65 9.74 8.21
C HIS A 3 8.24 10.31 9.51
N VAL A 4 9.09 9.58 10.21
CA VAL A 4 9.71 10.01 11.48
C VAL A 4 11.23 10.18 11.40
N GLY A 5 11.82 9.97 10.22
CA GLY A 5 13.26 9.95 10.01
C GLY A 5 14.00 11.26 10.34
N GLY A 6 13.29 12.39 10.45
CA GLY A 6 13.84 13.70 10.84
C GLY A 6 13.63 14.07 12.31
N ALA A 7 12.98 13.23 13.12
CA ALA A 7 12.56 13.61 14.48
C ALA A 7 13.74 13.97 15.41
N ASP A 8 14.87 13.27 15.32
CA ASP A 8 16.03 13.55 16.16
C ASP A 8 16.68 14.90 15.82
N HIS A 9 16.58 15.34 14.57
CA HIS A 9 17.07 16.66 14.15
C HIS A 9 16.28 17.80 14.83
N LEU A 10 14.96 17.61 14.99
CA LEU A 10 14.10 18.57 15.68
C LEU A 10 14.36 18.60 17.20
N ARG A 11 14.90 17.51 17.77
CA ARG A 11 15.15 17.38 19.21
C ARG A 11 16.53 17.83 19.65
N SER A 12 17.51 17.83 18.75
CA SER A 12 18.93 18.05 19.04
C SER A 12 19.53 19.29 18.38
N GLY A 13 18.72 20.14 17.75
CA GLY A 13 19.21 21.40 17.16
C GLY A 13 19.73 22.38 18.21
N ASP A 14 20.82 23.13 17.90
CA ASP A 14 21.42 24.14 18.77
C ASP A 14 20.44 25.26 19.17
N ASP A 15 19.33 25.42 18.44
CA ASP A 15 18.26 26.38 18.67
C ASP A 15 17.05 25.79 19.47
N ALA A 16 17.13 24.55 19.96
CA ALA A 16 16.07 23.95 20.78
C ALA A 16 16.18 24.46 22.24
N PRO A 17 15.39 25.46 22.66
CA PRO A 17 15.57 26.11 23.97
C PRO A 17 15.13 25.25 25.16
N LEU A 18 14.44 24.12 24.89
CA LEU A 18 13.93 23.20 25.92
C LEU A 18 13.99 21.76 25.41
N PRO A 19 14.01 20.75 26.32
CA PRO A 19 13.90 19.36 25.93
C PRO A 19 12.57 19.13 25.20
N THR A 20 12.64 18.77 23.92
CA THR A 20 11.47 18.51 23.10
C THR A 20 10.90 17.15 23.44
N GLU A 21 9.65 17.07 23.87
CA GLU A 21 8.94 15.82 24.05
C GLU A 21 8.62 15.20 22.68
N LEU A 22 8.73 13.88 22.60
CA LEU A 22 8.23 13.07 21.50
C LEU A 22 7.08 12.24 22.02
N ILE A 23 5.88 12.54 21.54
CA ILE A 23 4.66 11.84 21.92
C ILE A 23 4.27 10.88 20.80
N ALA A 24 3.95 9.64 21.15
CA ALA A 24 3.49 8.63 20.19
C ALA A 24 2.32 7.82 20.75
N GLN A 25 1.60 7.14 19.86
CA GLN A 25 0.66 6.11 20.28
C GLN A 25 1.46 4.92 20.88
N GLU A 26 0.91 4.17 21.83
CA GLU A 26 1.65 3.16 22.61
C GLU A 26 2.23 2.04 21.77
N ASP A 27 1.60 1.68 20.65
CA ASP A 27 2.05 0.63 19.74
C ASP A 27 3.22 1.05 18.83
N PHE A 28 3.63 2.31 18.86
CA PHE A 28 4.75 2.82 18.06
C PHE A 28 6.02 1.99 18.24
N ALA A 29 6.35 1.60 19.48
CA ALA A 29 7.55 0.80 19.77
C ALA A 29 7.46 -0.60 19.13
N THR A 30 6.26 -1.20 19.13
CA THR A 30 6.01 -2.51 18.51
C THR A 30 6.16 -2.42 17.00
N TRP A 31 5.59 -1.39 16.37
CA TRP A 31 5.69 -1.17 14.93
C TRP A 31 7.13 -0.87 14.50
N ARG A 32 7.84 -0.06 15.26
CA ARG A 32 9.26 0.22 15.02
C ARG A 32 10.10 -1.06 15.09
N ALA A 33 9.92 -1.88 16.13
CA ALA A 33 10.63 -3.16 16.26
C ALA A 33 10.36 -4.11 15.07
N ASP A 34 9.14 -4.13 14.52
CA ASP A 34 8.82 -4.87 13.31
C ASP A 34 9.57 -4.33 12.08
N ASN A 35 9.67 -3.00 11.94
CA ASN A 35 10.42 -2.38 10.86
C ASN A 35 11.91 -2.69 10.92
N GLU A 36 12.52 -2.60 12.10
CA GLU A 36 13.92 -2.92 12.31
C GLU A 36 14.23 -4.39 12.02
N ARG A 37 13.39 -5.29 12.50
CA ARG A 37 13.49 -6.74 12.32
C ARG A 37 13.37 -7.17 10.85
N LEU A 38 12.56 -6.44 10.06
CA LEU A 38 12.25 -6.73 8.66
C LEU A 38 12.92 -5.76 7.67
N GLU A 39 13.85 -4.93 8.13
CA GLU A 39 14.47 -3.86 7.33
C GLU A 39 15.01 -4.36 5.98
N ALA A 40 15.81 -5.43 6.00
CA ALA A 40 16.40 -5.98 4.78
C ALA A 40 15.36 -6.55 3.80
N PHE A 41 14.29 -7.16 4.32
CA PHE A 41 13.17 -7.68 3.54
C PHE A 41 12.40 -6.52 2.90
N ARG A 42 12.00 -5.53 3.68
CA ARG A 42 11.20 -4.38 3.22
C ARG A 42 11.97 -3.51 2.23
N SER A 43 13.25 -3.23 2.49
CA SER A 43 14.11 -2.46 1.57
C SER A 43 14.23 -3.13 0.21
N ARG A 44 14.46 -4.44 0.18
CA ARG A 44 14.52 -5.20 -1.07
C ARG A 44 13.19 -5.19 -1.82
N ASN A 45 12.08 -5.40 -1.11
CA ASN A 45 10.77 -5.46 -1.72
C ASN A 45 10.23 -4.10 -2.17
N ALA A 46 10.63 -3.01 -1.51
CA ALA A 46 10.23 -1.65 -1.89
C ALA A 46 11.09 -1.06 -3.02
N ALA A 47 12.23 -1.68 -3.34
CA ALA A 47 13.20 -1.15 -4.30
C ALA A 47 12.63 -0.86 -5.69
N PHE A 48 11.63 -1.63 -6.14
CA PHE A 48 11.00 -1.40 -7.45
C PHE A 48 10.34 -0.02 -7.58
N ALA A 49 9.85 0.55 -6.48
CA ALA A 49 9.16 1.83 -6.45
C ALA A 49 10.08 3.00 -6.06
N TRP A 50 11.09 2.76 -5.21
CA TRP A 50 11.80 3.84 -4.53
C TRP A 50 13.29 3.94 -4.85
N ILE A 51 13.91 2.93 -5.47
CA ILE A 51 15.38 2.90 -5.62
C ILE A 51 15.91 4.11 -6.37
N ASP A 52 15.24 4.55 -7.43
CA ASP A 52 15.71 5.68 -8.24
C ASP A 52 15.61 6.99 -7.46
N ALA A 53 14.54 7.20 -6.69
CA ALA A 53 14.39 8.36 -5.82
C ALA A 53 15.40 8.36 -4.68
N ILE A 54 15.69 7.20 -4.08
CA ILE A 54 16.69 7.06 -3.02
C ILE A 54 18.08 7.37 -3.58
N VAL A 55 18.45 6.83 -4.75
CA VAL A 55 19.75 7.11 -5.38
C VAL A 55 19.90 8.59 -5.69
N ALA A 56 18.87 9.22 -6.29
CA ALA A 56 18.88 10.64 -6.59
C ALA A 56 19.02 11.50 -5.31
N ALA A 57 18.31 11.17 -4.25
CA ALA A 57 18.42 11.85 -2.96
C ALA A 57 19.81 11.71 -2.33
N MET A 58 20.41 10.52 -2.40
CA MET A 58 21.77 10.28 -1.91
C MET A 58 22.83 11.06 -2.71
N GLU A 59 22.70 11.12 -4.04
CA GLU A 59 23.59 11.89 -4.91
C GLU A 59 23.46 13.38 -4.62
N HIS A 60 22.23 13.88 -4.44
CA HIS A 60 21.99 15.27 -4.06
C HIS A 60 22.63 15.59 -2.71
N ALA A 61 22.41 14.77 -1.69
CA ALA A 61 23.00 14.97 -0.35
C ALA A 61 24.54 15.00 -0.40
N ARG A 62 25.15 14.08 -1.13
CA ARG A 62 26.60 14.07 -1.34
C ARG A 62 27.11 15.34 -2.05
N SER A 63 26.38 15.85 -3.02
CA SER A 63 26.72 17.09 -3.73
C SER A 63 26.70 18.33 -2.81
N GLN A 64 25.90 18.28 -1.74
CA GLN A 64 25.82 19.30 -0.71
C GLN A 64 26.83 19.07 0.44
N GLY A 65 27.71 18.07 0.34
CA GLY A 65 28.68 17.74 1.38
C GLY A 65 28.08 17.06 2.61
N ALA A 66 26.84 16.57 2.52
CA ALA A 66 26.24 15.80 3.60
C ALA A 66 26.91 14.41 3.70
N GLY A 67 27.04 13.92 4.94
CA GLY A 67 27.48 12.56 5.22
C GLY A 67 26.45 11.49 4.83
N GLU A 68 26.61 10.29 5.37
CA GLU A 68 25.60 9.23 5.19
C GLU A 68 24.25 9.68 5.75
N MET A 69 23.22 9.55 4.94
CA MET A 69 21.83 9.77 5.38
C MET A 69 21.36 8.55 6.18
N ALA A 70 21.29 8.70 7.49
CA ALA A 70 20.67 7.72 8.36
C ALA A 70 19.27 8.22 8.78
N GLN A 71 18.29 7.34 8.76
CA GLN A 71 17.00 7.66 9.36
C GLN A 71 17.11 7.65 10.88
N ALA A 72 16.53 8.66 11.53
CA ALA A 72 16.41 8.70 12.96
C ALA A 72 15.57 7.51 13.47
N ARG A 73 15.91 7.05 14.66
CA ARG A 73 15.18 6.00 15.40
C ARG A 73 14.70 6.59 16.73
N PRO A 74 13.76 7.54 16.67
CA PRO A 74 13.37 8.29 17.84
C PRO A 74 12.70 7.41 18.89
N GLU A 75 13.04 7.65 20.16
CA GLU A 75 12.37 7.06 21.30
C GLU A 75 11.31 8.04 21.81
N PRO A 76 10.02 7.65 21.87
CA PRO A 76 8.99 8.47 22.51
C PRO A 76 9.32 8.72 23.98
N THR A 77 9.13 9.96 24.41
CA THR A 77 9.24 10.34 25.83
C THR A 77 7.93 10.13 26.57
N THR A 78 6.83 10.17 25.83
CA THR A 78 5.47 10.02 26.34
C THR A 78 4.66 9.19 25.34
N THR A 79 3.81 8.31 25.84
CA THR A 79 2.87 7.53 25.00
C THR A 79 1.45 7.71 25.50
N PHE A 80 0.48 7.50 24.59
CA PHE A 80 -0.95 7.47 24.91
C PHE A 80 -1.64 6.29 24.23
N VAL A 81 -2.79 5.90 24.71
CA VAL A 81 -3.57 4.76 24.19
C VAL A 81 -4.59 5.22 23.16
N GLU A 82 -5.67 5.84 23.60
CA GLU A 82 -6.80 6.24 22.74
C GLU A 82 -6.80 7.73 22.42
N ARG A 83 -6.64 8.55 23.45
CA ARG A 83 -6.72 10.02 23.31
C ARG A 83 -5.83 10.71 24.35
N MET A 84 -5.23 11.83 23.95
CA MET A 84 -4.45 12.70 24.83
C MET A 84 -4.75 14.15 24.51
N GLU A 85 -5.10 14.93 25.53
CA GLU A 85 -5.30 16.37 25.41
C GLU A 85 -4.03 17.11 25.82
N LEU A 86 -3.69 18.16 25.09
CA LEU A 86 -2.56 19.01 25.32
C LEU A 86 -3.00 20.48 25.27
N ASP A 87 -2.39 21.31 26.14
CA ASP A 87 -2.43 22.75 26.04
C ASP A 87 -1.00 23.25 25.87
N ILE A 88 -0.70 23.83 24.72
CA ILE A 88 0.62 24.37 24.42
C ILE A 88 0.51 25.88 24.20
N GLY A 89 0.82 26.64 25.25
CA GLY A 89 0.76 28.10 25.21
C GLY A 89 -0.63 28.66 24.97
N GLY A 90 -1.67 28.01 25.48
CA GLY A 90 -3.06 28.38 25.33
C GLY A 90 -3.73 27.83 24.05
N ARG A 91 -2.99 27.03 23.25
CA ARG A 91 -3.57 26.33 22.10
C ARG A 91 -3.91 24.91 22.51
N ARG A 92 -5.17 24.55 22.39
CA ARG A 92 -5.66 23.19 22.65
C ARG A 92 -5.35 22.29 21.49
N MET A 93 -4.86 21.09 21.78
CA MET A 93 -4.62 20.01 20.82
C MET A 93 -5.13 18.70 21.39
N GLU A 94 -5.60 17.83 20.54
CA GLU A 94 -5.96 16.47 20.90
C GLU A 94 -5.26 15.48 19.97
N LEU A 95 -4.57 14.53 20.56
CA LEU A 95 -4.01 13.39 19.86
C LEU A 95 -5.02 12.25 19.97
N ILE A 96 -5.43 11.68 18.84
CA ILE A 96 -6.46 10.64 18.79
C ILE A 96 -5.90 9.46 18.01
N SER A 97 -5.93 8.27 18.61
CA SER A 97 -5.53 7.03 17.94
C SER A 97 -6.51 6.68 16.82
N THR A 98 -5.98 6.36 15.65
CA THR A 98 -6.75 5.98 14.46
C THR A 98 -6.13 4.73 13.80
N PRO A 99 -6.16 3.57 14.49
CA PRO A 99 -5.60 2.33 13.96
C PRO A 99 -6.26 1.94 12.65
N GLY A 100 -5.53 1.24 11.76
CA GLY A 100 -6.07 0.78 10.48
C GLY A 100 -5.99 1.81 9.34
N GLY A 101 -5.58 3.05 9.60
CA GLY A 101 -5.32 4.03 8.55
C GLY A 101 -4.14 3.61 7.68
N GLU A 102 -2.94 3.69 8.20
CA GLU A 102 -1.74 3.13 7.55
C GLU A 102 -1.08 2.07 8.42
N THR A 103 -0.98 2.30 9.72
CA THR A 103 -0.45 1.37 10.71
C THR A 103 -1.40 1.32 11.92
N PHE A 104 -1.21 0.34 12.80
CA PHE A 104 -2.03 0.23 14.00
C PHE A 104 -1.66 1.26 15.08
N ASP A 105 -0.52 1.90 14.98
CA ASP A 105 -0.06 3.03 15.82
C ASP A 105 -0.37 4.40 15.21
N SER A 106 -1.18 4.46 14.16
CA SER A 106 -1.59 5.72 13.53
C SER A 106 -2.35 6.62 14.49
N LEU A 107 -2.11 7.91 14.37
CA LEU A 107 -2.84 8.93 15.12
C LEU A 107 -3.14 10.15 14.25
N VAL A 108 -4.13 10.91 14.66
CA VAL A 108 -4.44 12.23 14.13
C VAL A 108 -4.24 13.30 15.19
N VAL A 109 -3.95 14.53 14.77
CA VAL A 109 -3.83 15.68 15.66
C VAL A 109 -4.96 16.65 15.34
N TRP A 110 -5.83 16.88 16.29
CA TRP A 110 -6.97 17.79 16.21
C TRP A 110 -6.68 19.11 16.89
N LEU A 111 -6.93 20.21 16.20
CA LEU A 111 -6.92 21.58 16.73
C LEU A 111 -8.36 22.10 16.78
N PRO A 112 -9.06 21.95 17.91
CA PRO A 112 -10.49 22.23 17.98
C PRO A 112 -10.83 23.71 17.73
N ASP A 113 -10.00 24.62 18.18
CA ASP A 113 -10.26 26.07 18.04
C ASP A 113 -10.09 26.55 16.58
N GLU A 114 -9.21 25.88 15.79
CA GLU A 114 -8.99 26.14 14.38
C GLU A 114 -9.78 25.21 13.44
N ARG A 115 -10.52 24.26 13.99
CA ARG A 115 -11.22 23.18 13.25
C ARG A 115 -10.31 22.53 12.19
N THR A 116 -9.05 22.34 12.56
CA THR A 116 -8.00 21.80 11.68
C THR A 116 -7.53 20.44 12.18
N LEU A 117 -7.49 19.46 11.27
CA LEU A 117 -7.10 18.09 11.56
C LEU A 117 -5.86 17.71 10.75
N PHE A 118 -4.82 17.23 11.43
CA PHE A 118 -3.67 16.61 10.79
C PHE A 118 -3.92 15.10 10.76
N THR A 119 -4.08 14.53 9.58
CA THR A 119 -4.45 13.13 9.42
C THR A 119 -3.26 12.20 9.15
N GLY A 120 -2.07 12.76 8.87
CA GLY A 120 -1.00 11.92 8.35
C GLY A 120 -1.49 11.15 7.11
N ASN A 121 -1.30 9.85 7.09
CA ASN A 121 -1.73 8.98 5.99
C ASN A 121 -3.04 8.23 6.26
N LEU A 122 -3.85 8.62 7.24
CA LEU A 122 -5.14 7.96 7.54
C LEU A 122 -6.05 7.91 6.30
N THR A 123 -6.13 9.02 5.55
CA THR A 123 -6.90 9.12 4.31
C THR A 123 -6.10 8.72 3.06
N GLY A 124 -4.96 8.04 3.26
CA GLY A 124 -4.00 7.74 2.20
C GLY A 124 -3.21 8.97 1.75
N PRO A 125 -2.21 8.78 0.87
CA PRO A 125 -1.50 9.89 0.25
C PRO A 125 -2.34 10.61 -0.81
N LEU A 126 -3.39 9.98 -1.34
CA LEU A 126 -4.35 10.56 -2.29
C LEU A 126 -5.72 10.59 -1.63
N PHE A 127 -6.18 11.78 -1.24
CA PHE A 127 -7.49 12.00 -0.65
C PHE A 127 -8.61 11.67 -1.66
N GLY A 128 -9.72 11.09 -1.19
CA GLY A 128 -10.81 10.63 -2.08
C GLY A 128 -10.53 9.33 -2.83
N HIS A 129 -9.49 8.58 -2.46
CA HIS A 129 -9.15 7.30 -3.07
C HIS A 129 -9.34 6.14 -2.09
N VAL A 130 -9.60 4.93 -2.61
CA VAL A 130 -9.64 3.72 -1.77
C VAL A 130 -8.30 3.53 -1.05
N PRO A 131 -8.31 3.15 0.23
CA PRO A 131 -7.09 2.91 0.98
C PRO A 131 -6.35 1.69 0.45
N ASN A 132 -5.07 1.61 0.75
CA ASN A 132 -4.24 0.46 0.42
C ASN A 132 -4.19 -0.49 1.64
N LEU A 133 -5.11 -1.45 1.74
CA LEU A 133 -5.13 -2.42 2.85
C LEU A 133 -3.94 -3.39 2.82
N VAL A 134 -3.30 -3.54 1.67
CA VAL A 134 -2.06 -4.31 1.52
C VAL A 134 -1.12 -3.61 0.54
N THR A 135 0.10 -3.33 0.98
CA THR A 135 1.10 -2.80 0.05
C THR A 135 1.82 -3.94 -0.64
N ILE A 136 1.99 -3.86 -1.97
CA ILE A 136 2.70 -4.89 -2.74
C ILE A 136 4.20 -4.94 -2.44
N ARG A 137 4.74 -3.98 -1.70
CA ARG A 137 6.09 -4.03 -1.11
C ARG A 137 6.21 -5.02 0.06
N GLY A 138 5.09 -5.55 0.54
CA GLY A 138 5.02 -6.47 1.66
C GLY A 138 4.95 -5.77 3.01
N ASP A 139 3.78 -5.84 3.62
CA ASP A 139 3.50 -5.34 4.95
C ASP A 139 2.41 -6.22 5.60
N ARG A 140 2.10 -5.96 6.87
CA ARG A 140 0.92 -6.59 7.50
C ARG A 140 -0.34 -6.09 6.80
N TYR A 141 -1.33 -6.97 6.67
CA TYR A 141 -2.66 -6.55 6.24
C TYR A 141 -3.24 -5.54 7.22
N ARG A 142 -3.88 -4.51 6.66
CA ARG A 142 -4.70 -3.56 7.41
C ARG A 142 -6.13 -4.09 7.44
N ASP A 143 -6.80 -3.88 8.54
CA ASP A 143 -8.18 -4.33 8.70
C ASP A 143 -9.16 -3.29 8.14
N ALA A 144 -10.10 -3.73 7.29
CA ALA A 144 -11.04 -2.84 6.63
C ALA A 144 -12.02 -2.18 7.61
N LEU A 145 -12.51 -2.94 8.60
CA LEU A 145 -13.47 -2.41 9.58
C LEU A 145 -12.81 -1.40 10.50
N THR A 146 -11.60 -1.68 10.98
CA THR A 146 -10.82 -0.75 11.78
C THR A 146 -10.51 0.55 11.01
N HIS A 147 -10.26 0.47 9.69
CA HIS A 147 -10.08 1.66 8.85
C HIS A 147 -11.38 2.47 8.74
N ILE A 148 -12.52 1.81 8.55
CA ILE A 148 -13.85 2.44 8.52
C ILE A 148 -14.13 3.19 9.83
N ASP A 149 -13.84 2.57 10.98
CA ASP A 149 -14.02 3.19 12.30
C ASP A 149 -13.09 4.40 12.48
N SER A 150 -11.87 4.34 11.96
CA SER A 150 -10.94 5.47 12.01
C SER A 150 -11.36 6.64 11.10
N LEU A 151 -12.04 6.38 9.97
CA LEU A 151 -12.63 7.43 9.15
C LEU A 151 -13.82 8.11 9.87
N GLU A 152 -14.59 7.37 10.69
CA GLU A 152 -15.67 7.93 11.49
C GLU A 152 -15.16 9.01 12.46
N VAL A 153 -13.94 8.85 12.99
CA VAL A 153 -13.31 9.89 13.83
C VAL A 153 -13.21 11.24 13.11
N ILE A 154 -12.91 11.23 11.81
CA ILE A 154 -12.85 12.48 11.01
C ILE A 154 -14.23 13.08 10.89
N LEU A 155 -15.26 12.27 10.62
CA LEU A 155 -16.64 12.71 10.47
C LEU A 155 -17.18 13.31 11.78
N ASP A 156 -16.90 12.67 12.91
CA ASP A 156 -17.31 13.15 14.24
C ASP A 156 -16.66 14.48 14.62
N LEU A 157 -15.39 14.68 14.27
CA LEU A 157 -14.68 15.93 14.52
C LEU A 157 -15.14 17.06 13.60
N ALA A 158 -15.69 16.73 12.43
CA ALA A 158 -16.19 17.65 11.42
C ALA A 158 -15.20 18.81 11.13
N PRO A 159 -13.97 18.55 10.68
CA PRO A 159 -12.97 19.57 10.44
C PRO A 159 -13.36 20.46 9.26
N GLU A 160 -12.92 21.73 9.31
CA GLU A 160 -13.02 22.65 8.18
C GLU A 160 -11.78 22.58 7.26
N ARG A 161 -10.68 22.01 7.81
CA ARG A 161 -9.41 21.84 7.10
C ARG A 161 -8.76 20.53 7.52
N ILE A 162 -8.21 19.82 6.51
CA ILE A 162 -7.34 18.66 6.72
C ILE A 162 -5.94 18.97 6.17
N LEU A 163 -4.92 18.63 6.98
CA LEU A 163 -3.53 18.55 6.53
C LEU A 163 -3.11 17.08 6.53
N THR A 164 -2.94 16.54 5.33
CA THR A 164 -2.45 15.17 5.14
C THR A 164 -0.93 15.11 5.24
N GLY A 165 -0.36 13.91 5.20
CA GLY A 165 1.09 13.72 5.09
C GLY A 165 1.67 14.11 3.72
N HIS A 166 0.82 14.40 2.73
CA HIS A 166 1.17 14.65 1.33
C HIS A 166 0.26 15.73 0.72
N PHE A 167 0.80 16.44 -0.29
CA PHE A 167 0.10 17.45 -1.07
C PHE A 167 -0.39 18.67 -0.27
N ASP A 168 -1.23 19.48 -0.90
CA ASP A 168 -1.76 20.71 -0.33
C ASP A 168 -2.86 20.43 0.71
N PRO A 169 -3.10 21.37 1.65
CA PRO A 169 -4.24 21.30 2.57
C PRO A 169 -5.57 21.17 1.83
N ILE A 170 -6.49 20.41 2.41
CA ILE A 170 -7.85 20.24 1.90
C ILE A 170 -8.78 21.11 2.75
N GLU A 171 -9.53 22.00 2.12
CA GLU A 171 -10.39 22.97 2.78
C GLU A 171 -11.86 22.83 2.37
N GLY A 172 -12.74 22.97 3.35
CA GLY A 172 -14.19 22.94 3.18
C GLY A 172 -14.82 21.75 3.90
N ALA A 173 -15.61 22.03 4.95
CA ALA A 173 -16.24 21.00 5.77
C ALA A 173 -17.12 20.05 4.95
N ASP A 174 -17.93 20.58 4.04
CA ASP A 174 -18.82 19.77 3.19
C ASP A 174 -18.04 18.88 2.23
N LEU A 175 -16.95 19.38 1.63
CA LEU A 175 -16.06 18.59 0.77
C LEU A 175 -15.43 17.46 1.57
N ILE A 176 -14.84 17.78 2.71
CA ILE A 176 -14.17 16.79 3.56
C ILE A 176 -15.15 15.70 4.01
N ALA A 177 -16.33 16.10 4.52
CA ALA A 177 -17.35 15.15 4.95
C ALA A 177 -17.83 14.26 3.79
N GLY A 178 -18.06 14.85 2.61
CA GLY A 178 -18.49 14.10 1.42
C GLY A 178 -17.49 13.06 0.97
N GLU A 179 -16.22 13.44 0.82
CA GLU A 179 -15.15 12.54 0.38
C GLU A 179 -14.85 11.45 1.40
N VAL A 180 -14.79 11.78 2.70
CA VAL A 180 -14.54 10.79 3.77
C VAL A 180 -15.70 9.80 3.85
N THR A 181 -16.96 10.26 3.73
CA THR A 181 -18.14 9.39 3.68
C THR A 181 -18.07 8.46 2.46
N ALA A 182 -17.73 8.98 1.27
CA ALA A 182 -17.59 8.16 0.07
C ALA A 182 -16.50 7.08 0.23
N MET A 183 -15.35 7.44 0.82
CA MET A 183 -14.28 6.47 1.13
C MET A 183 -14.75 5.40 2.11
N GLN A 184 -15.46 5.79 3.18
CA GLN A 184 -15.99 4.88 4.20
C GLN A 184 -17.03 3.91 3.58
N ASP A 185 -17.98 4.44 2.80
CA ASP A 185 -19.00 3.64 2.12
C ASP A 185 -18.41 2.70 1.08
N ALA A 186 -17.41 3.16 0.32
CA ALA A 186 -16.69 2.32 -0.62
C ALA A 186 -15.99 1.14 0.07
N MET A 187 -15.31 1.40 1.18
CA MET A 187 -14.64 0.33 1.94
C MET A 187 -15.62 -0.63 2.58
N ARG A 188 -16.74 -0.14 3.10
CA ARG A 188 -17.83 -0.99 3.64
C ARG A 188 -18.43 -1.86 2.53
N TRP A 189 -18.68 -1.28 1.36
CA TRP A 189 -19.15 -2.02 0.20
C TRP A 189 -18.19 -3.15 -0.21
N VAL A 190 -16.90 -2.84 -0.36
CA VAL A 190 -15.89 -3.83 -0.75
C VAL A 190 -15.78 -4.94 0.30
N HIS A 191 -15.76 -4.58 1.58
CA HIS A 191 -15.75 -5.54 2.68
C HIS A 191 -16.96 -6.47 2.63
N ASP A 192 -18.17 -5.91 2.61
CA ASP A 192 -19.41 -6.70 2.69
C ASP A 192 -19.59 -7.59 1.47
N ARG A 193 -19.28 -7.10 0.24
CA ARG A 193 -19.31 -7.94 -0.97
C ARG A 193 -18.29 -9.05 -0.94
N THR A 194 -17.12 -8.80 -0.37
CA THR A 194 -16.09 -9.84 -0.20
C THR A 194 -16.59 -10.92 0.78
N VAL A 195 -17.10 -10.52 1.94
CA VAL A 195 -17.60 -11.44 2.96
C VAL A 195 -18.82 -12.23 2.47
N ASP A 196 -19.75 -11.59 1.78
CA ASP A 196 -20.90 -12.26 1.16
C ASP A 196 -20.45 -13.34 0.17
N GLY A 197 -19.46 -13.02 -0.68
CA GLY A 197 -18.89 -13.97 -1.62
C GLY A 197 -18.16 -15.12 -0.93
N MET A 198 -17.39 -14.85 0.13
CA MET A 198 -16.75 -15.87 0.96
C MET A 198 -17.80 -16.83 1.54
N ASN A 199 -18.87 -16.32 2.11
CA ASN A 199 -19.98 -17.12 2.66
C ASN A 199 -20.72 -17.93 1.58
N ALA A 200 -20.75 -17.44 0.35
CA ALA A 200 -21.28 -18.15 -0.80
C ALA A 200 -20.32 -19.19 -1.42
N GLY A 201 -19.08 -19.28 -0.91
CA GLY A 201 -18.06 -20.20 -1.40
C GLY A 201 -17.41 -19.77 -2.72
N VAL A 202 -17.46 -18.47 -3.04
CA VAL A 202 -16.79 -17.90 -4.22
C VAL A 202 -15.30 -17.76 -3.93
N ASP A 203 -14.46 -18.18 -4.87
CA ASP A 203 -13.00 -18.07 -4.70
C ASP A 203 -12.48 -16.62 -4.82
N VAL A 204 -11.35 -16.36 -4.18
CA VAL A 204 -10.77 -15.01 -4.08
C VAL A 204 -10.49 -14.37 -5.44
N HIS A 205 -10.00 -15.12 -6.43
CA HIS A 205 -9.71 -14.55 -7.76
C HIS A 205 -10.96 -14.15 -8.53
N THR A 206 -12.07 -14.88 -8.33
CA THR A 206 -13.37 -14.50 -8.87
C THR A 206 -13.86 -13.22 -8.19
N LEU A 207 -13.79 -13.12 -6.86
CA LEU A 207 -14.15 -11.89 -6.14
C LEU A 207 -13.28 -10.69 -6.56
N MET A 208 -11.98 -10.88 -6.75
CA MET A 208 -11.09 -9.82 -7.25
C MET A 208 -11.49 -9.26 -8.62
N ARG A 209 -12.17 -10.05 -9.46
CA ARG A 209 -12.67 -9.62 -10.78
C ARG A 209 -14.06 -9.01 -10.74
N GLU A 210 -14.89 -9.47 -9.82
CA GLU A 210 -16.33 -9.14 -9.82
C GLU A 210 -16.70 -8.02 -8.85
N VAL A 211 -15.95 -7.87 -7.74
CA VAL A 211 -16.20 -6.80 -6.79
C VAL A 211 -15.58 -5.49 -7.29
N SER A 212 -16.42 -4.50 -7.47
CA SER A 212 -16.03 -3.14 -7.85
C SER A 212 -16.79 -2.12 -7.00
N VAL A 213 -16.19 -0.96 -6.77
CA VAL A 213 -16.85 0.16 -6.10
C VAL A 213 -17.94 0.73 -7.02
N PRO A 214 -19.18 0.94 -6.52
CA PRO A 214 -20.24 1.57 -7.32
C PRO A 214 -19.83 2.98 -7.79
N GLY A 215 -20.06 3.28 -9.07
CA GLY A 215 -19.64 4.55 -9.66
C GLY A 215 -20.24 5.82 -9.03
N HIS A 216 -21.34 5.70 -8.30
CA HIS A 216 -21.91 6.83 -7.57
C HIS A 216 -21.12 7.27 -6.34
N LEU A 217 -20.19 6.45 -5.85
CA LEU A 217 -19.29 6.80 -4.74
C LEU A 217 -18.08 7.61 -5.22
N ASP A 218 -17.78 7.58 -6.53
CA ASP A 218 -16.72 8.38 -7.17
C ASP A 218 -15.36 8.34 -6.44
N VAL A 219 -14.94 7.16 -6.01
CA VAL A 219 -13.69 6.95 -5.27
C VAL A 219 -12.60 6.45 -6.21
N GLY A 220 -11.45 7.12 -6.22
CA GLY A 220 -10.32 6.79 -7.09
C GLY A 220 -9.53 5.55 -6.62
N GLU A 221 -8.73 4.98 -7.52
CA GLU A 221 -7.85 3.82 -7.26
C GLU A 221 -6.35 4.14 -7.53
N GLY A 222 -5.96 5.40 -7.44
CA GLY A 222 -4.59 5.82 -7.77
C GLY A 222 -3.50 5.31 -6.82
N TYR A 223 -3.87 4.85 -5.62
CA TYR A 223 -2.91 4.33 -4.64
C TYR A 223 -3.31 2.95 -4.08
N GLY A 224 -4.49 2.83 -3.47
CA GLY A 224 -5.10 1.53 -3.19
C GLY A 224 -5.78 0.98 -4.45
N ARG A 225 -6.18 -0.28 -4.43
CA ARG A 225 -6.92 -0.92 -5.51
C ARG A 225 -7.99 -1.85 -4.96
N THR A 226 -9.21 -1.74 -5.44
CA THR A 226 -10.35 -2.54 -4.97
C THR A 226 -10.05 -4.03 -5.02
N SER A 227 -9.52 -4.53 -6.13
CA SER A 227 -9.20 -5.95 -6.28
C SER A 227 -8.14 -6.45 -5.28
N TRP A 228 -7.17 -5.60 -4.91
CA TRP A 228 -6.17 -5.94 -3.90
C TRP A 228 -6.78 -5.89 -2.50
N ASN A 229 -7.67 -4.94 -2.24
CA ASN A 229 -8.40 -4.85 -0.97
C ASN A 229 -9.33 -6.07 -0.77
N VAL A 230 -10.00 -6.54 -1.82
CA VAL A 230 -10.76 -7.81 -1.80
C VAL A 230 -9.86 -8.96 -1.35
N ARG A 231 -8.68 -9.09 -1.94
CA ARG A 231 -7.73 -10.14 -1.55
C ARG A 231 -7.25 -9.96 -0.11
N ALA A 232 -6.93 -8.73 0.31
CA ALA A 232 -6.49 -8.45 1.66
C ALA A 232 -7.57 -8.80 2.70
N ILE A 233 -8.82 -8.44 2.46
CA ILE A 233 -9.97 -8.79 3.30
C ILE A 233 -10.14 -10.31 3.36
N TRP A 234 -10.13 -10.97 2.20
CA TRP A 234 -10.30 -12.42 2.11
C TRP A 234 -9.22 -13.15 2.90
N GLU A 235 -7.92 -12.83 2.68
CA GLU A 235 -6.79 -13.48 3.34
C GLU A 235 -6.68 -13.10 4.82
N ASN A 236 -7.13 -11.91 5.23
CA ASN A 236 -7.19 -11.52 6.63
C ASN A 236 -8.13 -12.42 7.44
N TYR A 237 -9.26 -12.84 6.87
CA TYR A 237 -10.20 -13.76 7.49
C TYR A 237 -9.82 -15.23 7.30
N ALA A 238 -9.38 -15.63 6.11
CA ALA A 238 -9.17 -17.02 5.74
C ALA A 238 -7.73 -17.51 5.92
N GLY A 239 -6.76 -16.60 6.01
CA GLY A 239 -5.35 -16.95 5.97
C GLY A 239 -4.88 -17.34 4.56
N TRP A 240 -3.74 -18.01 4.50
CA TRP A 240 -3.05 -18.33 3.24
C TRP A 240 -3.59 -19.56 2.50
N PHE A 241 -4.35 -20.43 3.16
CA PHE A 241 -4.85 -21.66 2.56
C PHE A 241 -6.19 -21.43 1.87
N HIS A 242 -6.19 -21.49 0.55
CA HIS A 242 -7.35 -21.13 -0.28
C HIS A 242 -8.31 -22.29 -0.56
N HIS A 243 -8.04 -23.48 -0.02
CA HIS A 243 -8.86 -24.70 -0.21
C HIS A 243 -9.02 -25.14 -1.68
N ARG A 244 -8.07 -24.81 -2.56
CA ARG A 244 -8.14 -25.12 -3.99
C ARG A 244 -7.41 -26.41 -4.34
N SER A 245 -6.26 -26.66 -3.71
CA SER A 245 -5.42 -27.81 -4.04
C SER A 245 -4.66 -28.30 -2.81
N THR A 246 -4.48 -29.62 -2.73
CA THR A 246 -3.61 -30.25 -1.74
C THR A 246 -2.19 -29.70 -1.81
N THR A 247 -1.73 -29.26 -2.97
CA THR A 247 -0.38 -28.72 -3.17
C THR A 247 -0.12 -27.43 -2.39
N GLU A 248 -1.16 -26.67 -2.03
CA GLU A 248 -1.04 -25.48 -1.17
C GLU A 248 -0.45 -25.81 0.21
N LEU A 249 -0.57 -27.04 0.70
CA LEU A 249 -0.04 -27.48 1.99
C LEU A 249 1.47 -27.77 1.97
N TYR A 250 2.11 -27.78 0.81
CA TYR A 250 3.49 -28.21 0.65
C TYR A 250 4.35 -27.11 0.06
N GLY A 251 5.66 -27.17 0.35
CA GLY A 251 6.62 -26.14 -0.05
C GLY A 251 7.13 -26.26 -1.49
N VAL A 252 6.40 -26.92 -2.40
CA VAL A 252 6.74 -27.02 -3.83
C VAL A 252 5.91 -25.99 -4.59
N ALA A 253 6.57 -25.00 -5.20
CA ALA A 253 5.88 -23.98 -5.98
C ALA A 253 5.39 -24.54 -7.31
N ALA A 254 4.26 -24.04 -7.83
CA ALA A 254 3.75 -24.44 -9.14
C ALA A 254 4.75 -24.17 -10.27
N SER A 255 5.61 -23.17 -10.14
CA SER A 255 6.68 -22.85 -11.10
C SER A 255 7.76 -23.93 -11.19
N GLU A 256 7.98 -24.74 -10.15
CA GLU A 256 8.99 -25.79 -10.16
C GLU A 256 8.72 -26.89 -11.19
N VAL A 257 7.47 -27.06 -11.64
CA VAL A 257 7.10 -28.02 -12.70
C VAL A 257 7.07 -27.37 -14.10
N ALA A 258 7.41 -26.10 -14.23
CA ALA A 258 7.46 -25.41 -15.51
C ALA A 258 8.39 -26.09 -16.56
N PRO A 259 9.59 -26.60 -16.20
CA PRO A 259 10.41 -27.33 -17.13
C PRO A 259 9.73 -28.58 -17.69
N ASP A 260 8.97 -29.32 -16.90
CA ASP A 260 8.22 -30.50 -17.33
C ASP A 260 7.09 -30.11 -18.30
N ILE A 261 6.40 -29.00 -18.04
CA ILE A 261 5.35 -28.46 -18.91
C ILE A 261 5.94 -28.05 -20.26
N VAL A 262 7.06 -27.32 -20.25
CA VAL A 262 7.78 -26.89 -21.48
C VAL A 262 8.30 -28.11 -22.26
N ALA A 263 8.86 -29.11 -21.58
CA ALA A 263 9.32 -30.34 -22.22
C ALA A 263 8.18 -31.12 -22.89
N ALA A 264 6.98 -31.14 -22.28
CA ALA A 264 5.82 -31.86 -22.80
C ALA A 264 5.08 -31.09 -23.90
N ALA A 265 4.91 -29.77 -23.77
CA ALA A 265 4.13 -28.94 -24.69
C ALA A 265 4.96 -28.31 -25.81
N GLY A 266 6.23 -28.02 -25.54
CA GLY A 266 7.12 -27.20 -26.38
C GLY A 266 6.94 -25.71 -26.12
N ALA A 267 8.08 -25.00 -26.00
CA ALA A 267 8.09 -23.55 -25.76
C ALA A 267 7.36 -22.76 -26.85
N GLU A 268 7.53 -23.13 -28.11
CA GLU A 268 6.89 -22.47 -29.25
C GLU A 268 5.36 -22.56 -29.22
N ALA A 269 4.79 -23.71 -28.86
CA ALA A 269 3.32 -23.87 -28.76
C ALA A 269 2.73 -23.05 -27.61
N LEU A 270 3.47 -22.94 -26.49
CA LEU A 270 3.09 -22.06 -25.37
C LEU A 270 3.18 -20.59 -25.79
N LEU A 271 4.23 -20.20 -26.53
CA LEU A 271 4.42 -18.85 -27.05
C LEU A 271 3.31 -18.43 -28.01
N GLU A 272 2.94 -19.30 -28.96
CA GLU A 272 1.80 -19.07 -29.85
C GLU A 272 0.47 -18.92 -29.07
N SER A 273 0.29 -19.70 -28.01
CA SER A 273 -0.89 -19.59 -27.14
C SER A 273 -0.87 -18.27 -26.36
N ALA A 274 0.28 -17.84 -25.85
CA ALA A 274 0.44 -16.56 -25.20
C ALA A 274 0.15 -15.38 -26.14
N ARG A 275 0.62 -15.46 -27.42
CA ARG A 275 0.32 -14.45 -28.44
C ARG A 275 -1.18 -14.35 -28.69
N ARG A 276 -1.87 -15.49 -28.91
CA ARG A 276 -3.33 -15.50 -29.10
C ARG A 276 -4.07 -14.86 -27.92
N ARG A 277 -3.63 -15.10 -26.68
CA ARG A 277 -4.20 -14.46 -25.49
C ARG A 277 -4.01 -12.96 -25.49
N LEU A 278 -2.81 -12.52 -25.80
CA LEU A 278 -2.50 -11.07 -25.85
C LEU A 278 -3.30 -10.37 -26.96
N ASP A 279 -3.39 -10.98 -28.15
CA ASP A 279 -4.16 -10.45 -29.27
C ASP A 279 -5.68 -10.39 -28.97
N ALA A 280 -6.17 -11.23 -28.04
CA ALA A 280 -7.53 -11.19 -27.52
C ALA A 280 -7.74 -10.19 -26.36
N GLY A 281 -6.72 -9.41 -25.99
CA GLY A 281 -6.78 -8.47 -24.85
C GLY A 281 -6.58 -9.11 -23.48
N GLU A 282 -6.17 -10.39 -23.43
CA GLU A 282 -6.01 -11.16 -22.20
C GLU A 282 -4.54 -11.12 -21.72
N ALA A 283 -4.00 -9.91 -21.48
CA ALA A 283 -2.58 -9.70 -21.17
C ALA A 283 -2.08 -10.52 -19.97
N VAL A 284 -2.86 -10.62 -18.89
CA VAL A 284 -2.49 -11.41 -17.69
C VAL A 284 -2.41 -12.91 -18.02
N ALA A 285 -3.34 -13.43 -18.84
CA ALA A 285 -3.30 -14.83 -19.27
C ALA A 285 -2.08 -15.12 -20.17
N ALA A 286 -1.70 -14.15 -21.02
CA ALA A 286 -0.47 -14.24 -21.82
C ALA A 286 0.77 -14.26 -20.91
N LEU A 287 0.83 -13.43 -19.85
CA LEU A 287 1.91 -13.43 -18.86
C LEU A 287 2.03 -14.78 -18.16
N HIS A 288 0.96 -15.42 -17.73
CA HIS A 288 1.03 -16.76 -17.13
C HIS A 288 1.71 -17.78 -18.03
N LEU A 289 1.45 -17.73 -19.36
CA LEU A 289 2.08 -18.65 -20.30
C LEU A 289 3.55 -18.31 -20.56
N THR A 290 3.89 -17.02 -20.63
CA THR A 290 5.30 -16.61 -20.76
C THR A 290 6.09 -16.86 -19.49
N ASP A 291 5.49 -16.76 -18.31
CA ASP A 291 6.12 -17.10 -17.03
C ASP A 291 6.54 -18.58 -16.99
N VAL A 292 5.67 -19.49 -17.47
CA VAL A 292 6.01 -20.92 -17.59
C VAL A 292 7.23 -21.12 -18.48
N ILE A 293 7.31 -20.43 -19.63
CA ILE A 293 8.48 -20.55 -20.53
C ILE A 293 9.73 -19.99 -19.85
N LEU A 294 9.62 -18.80 -19.24
CA LEU A 294 10.77 -18.11 -18.65
C LEU A 294 11.28 -18.76 -17.36
N GLU A 295 10.43 -19.49 -16.65
CA GLU A 295 10.87 -20.29 -15.50
C GLU A 295 11.71 -21.50 -15.96
N ALA A 296 11.37 -22.11 -17.08
CA ALA A 296 12.14 -23.21 -17.68
C ALA A 296 13.37 -22.72 -18.44
N GLU A 297 13.21 -21.62 -19.18
CA GLU A 297 14.20 -21.05 -20.10
C GLU A 297 14.32 -19.53 -19.89
N PRO A 298 15.03 -19.04 -18.86
CA PRO A 298 15.06 -17.63 -18.46
C PRO A 298 15.51 -16.67 -19.57
N GLU A 299 16.35 -17.15 -20.51
CA GLU A 299 16.89 -16.35 -21.61
C GLU A 299 16.12 -16.54 -22.94
N HIS A 300 14.92 -17.14 -22.90
CA HIS A 300 14.10 -17.34 -24.10
C HIS A 300 13.63 -15.99 -24.69
N GLY A 301 14.36 -15.49 -25.71
CA GLY A 301 14.22 -14.12 -26.21
C GLY A 301 12.81 -13.76 -26.72
N ALA A 302 12.10 -14.69 -27.37
CA ALA A 302 10.74 -14.43 -27.85
C ALA A 302 9.73 -14.34 -26.70
N ALA A 303 9.86 -15.18 -25.67
CA ALA A 303 9.01 -15.11 -24.48
C ALA A 303 9.25 -13.81 -23.69
N ARG A 304 10.50 -13.38 -23.51
CA ARG A 304 10.84 -12.10 -22.88
C ARG A 304 10.19 -10.92 -23.62
N ARG A 305 10.28 -10.88 -24.95
CA ARG A 305 9.64 -9.81 -25.75
C ARG A 305 8.13 -9.82 -25.62
N LEU A 306 7.50 -10.99 -25.66
CA LEU A 306 6.03 -11.09 -25.53
C LEU A 306 5.58 -10.72 -24.12
N ALA A 307 6.29 -11.15 -23.08
CA ALA A 307 6.03 -10.74 -21.69
C ALA A 307 6.17 -9.22 -21.52
N ALA A 308 7.21 -8.59 -22.10
CA ALA A 308 7.37 -7.15 -22.06
C ALA A 308 6.24 -6.42 -22.79
N GLU A 309 5.76 -6.94 -23.91
CA GLU A 309 4.62 -6.38 -24.66
C GLU A 309 3.33 -6.46 -23.82
N ALA A 310 3.01 -7.61 -23.26
CA ALA A 310 1.86 -7.81 -22.39
C ALA A 310 1.92 -6.89 -21.13
N THR A 311 3.11 -6.74 -20.55
CA THR A 311 3.32 -5.85 -19.40
C THR A 311 3.13 -4.38 -19.78
N ARG A 312 3.54 -3.95 -20.99
CA ARG A 312 3.27 -2.57 -21.48
C ARG A 312 1.79 -2.32 -21.72
N THR A 313 1.03 -3.33 -22.16
CA THR A 313 -0.44 -3.20 -22.27
C THR A 313 -1.04 -2.89 -20.91
N LEU A 314 -0.70 -3.65 -19.88
CA LEU A 314 -1.18 -3.41 -18.50
C LEU A 314 -0.71 -2.04 -17.97
N GLN A 315 0.53 -1.63 -18.27
CA GLN A 315 1.05 -0.34 -17.86
C GLN A 315 0.28 0.83 -18.48
N GLY A 316 -0.12 0.70 -19.74
CA GLY A 316 -0.92 1.71 -20.44
C GLY A 316 -2.35 1.87 -19.89
N GLU A 317 -2.84 0.87 -19.17
CA GLU A 317 -4.17 0.83 -18.55
C GLU A 317 -4.17 1.23 -17.06
N SER A 318 -2.99 1.37 -16.45
CA SER A 318 -2.86 1.57 -15.00
C SER A 318 -2.54 3.01 -14.62
N ASP A 319 -3.43 3.63 -13.84
CA ASP A 319 -3.22 4.91 -13.15
C ASP A 319 -2.76 4.71 -11.70
N ASN A 320 -2.61 3.47 -11.24
CA ASN A 320 -2.21 3.15 -9.88
C ASN A 320 -0.69 3.31 -9.69
N PHE A 321 -0.28 4.04 -8.66
CA PHE A 321 1.13 4.31 -8.37
C PHE A 321 1.98 3.04 -8.22
N TRP A 322 1.52 2.09 -7.40
CA TRP A 322 2.26 0.87 -7.10
C TRP A 322 2.34 -0.08 -8.29
N GLU A 323 1.21 -0.26 -8.96
CA GLU A 323 1.13 -1.12 -10.14
C GLU A 323 2.01 -0.57 -11.27
N SER A 324 1.90 0.71 -11.58
CA SER A 324 2.72 1.37 -12.61
C SER A 324 4.22 1.27 -12.31
N ALA A 325 4.63 1.43 -11.05
CA ALA A 325 6.03 1.26 -10.64
C ALA A 325 6.51 -0.18 -10.83
N TRP A 326 5.70 -1.17 -10.45
CA TRP A 326 6.02 -2.58 -10.62
C TRP A 326 6.12 -2.97 -12.09
N LEU A 327 5.14 -2.58 -12.91
CA LEU A 327 5.09 -2.89 -14.34
C LEU A 327 6.29 -2.30 -15.08
N ARG A 328 6.66 -1.04 -14.79
CA ARG A 328 7.86 -0.40 -15.35
C ARG A 328 9.11 -1.22 -15.03
N ARG A 329 9.31 -1.57 -13.77
CA ARG A 329 10.46 -2.35 -13.34
C ARG A 329 10.49 -3.75 -13.97
N SER A 330 9.32 -4.35 -14.20
CA SER A 330 9.21 -5.64 -14.87
C SER A 330 9.60 -5.55 -16.35
N ILE A 331 9.20 -4.49 -17.05
CA ILE A 331 9.64 -4.23 -18.44
C ILE A 331 11.15 -4.10 -18.53
N ASP A 332 11.78 -3.31 -17.63
CA ASP A 332 13.23 -3.14 -17.59
C ASP A 332 13.97 -4.48 -17.42
N LYS A 333 13.50 -5.34 -16.53
CA LYS A 333 14.06 -6.68 -16.31
C LYS A 333 13.93 -7.59 -17.52
N LEU A 334 12.90 -7.43 -18.32
CA LEU A 334 12.69 -8.20 -19.54
C LEU A 334 13.53 -7.68 -20.73
N GLY A 335 14.26 -6.57 -20.56
CA GLY A 335 15.09 -5.97 -21.58
C GLY A 335 14.29 -5.16 -22.59
N GLY A 336 13.19 -4.56 -22.15
CA GLY A 336 12.25 -3.78 -22.95
C GLY A 336 12.57 -2.30 -23.01
#